data_c7c13ec23d898756e11c91384b8c7539
#
_entry.id   c7c13ec23d898756e11c91384b8c7539
#
_cell.length_a   1.000
_cell.length_b   1.000
_cell.length_c   1.000
_cell.angle_alpha   90.00
_cell.angle_beta   90.00
_cell.angle_gamma   90.00
#
_symmetry.space_group_name_H-M   'P 1'
#
loop_
_entity.id
_entity.type
_entity.pdbx_description
1 polymer ?
#
loop_
_entity_poly.entity_id
_entity_poly.type
_entity_poly.pdbx_seq_one_letter_code
_entity_poly.pdbx_strand_id
1 'polypeptide(L)'
;MIPQLRDWHAKYQAKGLTIVGVHAPEFLWEKPFDKVVGATKDLGVAYPVVQDNDFMIWKRYANRYWPAAALVDKKGNIRYTHIGEGAYMEMEQLIRQLLAEP
;
A
#
# COMPACT_ATOMS: atom_id res chain seq x y z
N MET A 1 7.50 -5.43 -3.99
CA MET A 1 6.16 -5.28 -3.36
C MET A 1 5.03 -5.04 -4.37
N ILE A 2 5.24 -4.20 -5.37
CA ILE A 2 4.17 -3.87 -6.35
C ILE A 2 3.59 -5.10 -7.06
N PRO A 3 4.37 -6.09 -7.53
CA PRO A 3 3.78 -7.29 -8.15
C PRO A 3 2.81 -8.02 -7.23
N GLN A 4 3.13 -8.14 -5.95
CA GLN A 4 2.27 -8.79 -4.97
C GLN A 4 1.00 -7.98 -4.70
N LEU A 5 1.11 -6.65 -4.61
CA LEU A 5 -0.04 -5.77 -4.43
C LEU A 5 -1.00 -5.84 -5.62
N ARG A 6 -0.47 -5.88 -6.84
CA ARG A 6 -1.30 -6.04 -8.05
C ARG A 6 -2.06 -7.35 -8.02
N ASP A 7 -1.39 -8.43 -7.63
CA ASP A 7 -2.01 -9.75 -7.54
C ASP A 7 -3.13 -9.77 -6.50
N TRP A 8 -2.89 -9.21 -5.32
CA TRP A 8 -3.89 -9.14 -4.25
C TRP A 8 -5.08 -8.24 -4.63
N HIS A 9 -4.81 -7.13 -5.31
CA HIS A 9 -5.87 -6.27 -5.81
C HIS A 9 -6.79 -7.04 -6.76
N ALA A 10 -6.21 -7.75 -7.72
CA ALA A 10 -6.98 -8.55 -8.68
C ALA A 10 -7.77 -9.67 -8.00
N LYS A 11 -7.19 -10.36 -7.02
CA LYS A 11 -7.82 -11.49 -6.33
C LYS A 11 -8.91 -11.08 -5.34
N TYR A 12 -8.67 -10.01 -4.59
CA TYR A 12 -9.45 -9.72 -3.38
C TYR A 12 -10.29 -8.45 -3.45
N GLN A 13 -10.16 -7.63 -4.48
CA GLN A 13 -10.95 -6.41 -4.60
C GLN A 13 -12.45 -6.70 -4.52
N ALA A 14 -12.92 -7.68 -5.27
CA ALA A 14 -14.34 -8.05 -5.28
C ALA A 14 -14.80 -8.64 -3.93
N LYS A 15 -13.87 -9.07 -3.10
CA LYS A 15 -14.16 -9.62 -1.76
C LYS A 15 -14.09 -8.57 -0.66
N GLY A 16 -13.73 -7.34 -1.00
CA GLY A 16 -13.72 -6.23 -0.06
C GLY A 16 -12.35 -5.64 0.26
N LEU A 17 -11.26 -6.15 -0.33
CA LEU A 17 -9.94 -5.55 -0.12
C LEU A 17 -9.83 -4.23 -0.87
N THR A 18 -9.41 -3.19 -0.16
CA THR A 18 -9.03 -1.92 -0.77
C THR A 18 -7.54 -1.69 -0.51
N ILE A 19 -6.78 -1.46 -1.58
CA ILE A 19 -5.37 -1.12 -1.50
C ILE A 19 -5.23 0.36 -1.86
N VAL A 20 -4.49 1.11 -1.04
CA VAL A 20 -4.13 2.50 -1.33
C VAL A 20 -2.61 2.60 -1.29
N GLY A 21 -2.02 2.95 -2.42
CA GLY A 21 -0.60 3.26 -2.48
C GLY A 21 -0.35 4.67 -1.98
N VAL A 22 0.65 4.84 -1.13
CA VAL A 22 1.06 6.15 -0.64
C VAL A 22 2.46 6.44 -1.17
N HIS A 23 2.56 7.43 -2.06
CA HIS A 23 3.83 7.84 -2.65
C HIS A 23 4.44 8.95 -1.82
N ALA A 24 5.36 8.58 -0.91
CA ALA A 24 6.17 9.53 -0.15
C ALA A 24 7.53 9.63 -0.86
N PRO A 25 7.91 10.80 -1.40
CA PRO A 25 9.10 10.90 -2.24
C PRO A 25 10.39 10.78 -1.43
N GLU A 26 11.30 9.94 -1.88
CA GLU A 26 12.65 9.85 -1.34
C GLU A 26 13.52 11.00 -1.87
N PHE A 27 13.27 11.41 -3.13
CA PHE A 27 14.02 12.46 -3.80
C PHE A 27 13.09 13.55 -4.34
N LEU A 28 13.59 14.77 -4.48
CA LEU A 28 12.78 15.91 -4.93
C LEU A 28 12.14 15.70 -6.30
N TRP A 29 12.83 15.02 -7.23
CA TRP A 29 12.30 14.78 -8.57
C TRP A 29 11.12 13.78 -8.61
N GLU A 30 10.83 13.11 -7.50
CA GLU A 30 9.68 12.22 -7.39
C GLU A 30 8.37 12.95 -7.07
N LYS A 31 8.44 14.23 -6.65
CA LYS A 31 7.27 15.02 -6.25
C LYS A 31 6.31 15.38 -7.38
N PRO A 32 6.74 15.67 -8.62
CA PRO A 32 5.80 16.09 -9.66
C PRO A 32 4.73 15.01 -9.92
N PHE A 33 3.47 15.46 -10.02
CA PHE A 33 2.32 14.58 -10.25
C PHE A 33 2.50 13.73 -11.51
N ASP A 34 3.02 14.33 -12.59
CA ASP A 34 3.23 13.61 -13.85
C ASP A 34 4.18 12.42 -13.71
N LYS A 35 5.18 12.54 -12.85
CA LYS A 35 6.13 11.43 -12.59
C LYS A 35 5.44 10.28 -11.89
N VAL A 36 4.55 10.57 -10.94
CA VAL A 36 3.77 9.54 -10.22
C VAL A 36 2.81 8.86 -11.17
N VAL A 37 2.08 9.62 -11.99
CA VAL A 37 1.15 9.06 -12.99
C VAL A 37 1.89 8.15 -13.98
N GLY A 38 3.04 8.59 -14.49
CA GLY A 38 3.86 7.80 -15.40
C GLY A 38 4.32 6.49 -14.75
N ALA A 39 4.82 6.56 -13.53
CA ALA A 39 5.29 5.38 -12.80
C ALA A 39 4.16 4.38 -12.54
N THR A 40 2.96 4.82 -12.18
CA THR A 40 1.83 3.92 -11.94
C THR A 40 1.40 3.21 -13.22
N LYS A 41 1.42 3.88 -14.36
CA LYS A 41 1.16 3.26 -15.66
C LYS A 41 2.21 2.24 -16.03
N ASP A 42 3.48 2.59 -15.89
CA ASP A 42 4.61 1.72 -16.25
C ASP A 42 4.64 0.45 -15.39
N LEU A 43 4.26 0.56 -14.12
CA LEU A 43 4.24 -0.57 -13.19
C LEU A 43 2.92 -1.34 -13.20
N GLY A 44 1.93 -0.90 -13.97
CA GLY A 44 0.63 -1.56 -14.07
C GLY A 44 -0.18 -1.49 -12.77
N VAL A 45 -0.06 -0.40 -12.03
CA VAL A 45 -0.78 -0.20 -10.77
C VAL A 45 -2.23 0.17 -11.06
N ALA A 46 -3.18 -0.65 -10.62
CA ALA A 46 -4.61 -0.46 -10.84
C ALA A 46 -5.35 0.05 -9.58
N TYR A 47 -4.72 0.02 -8.42
CA TYR A 47 -5.31 0.55 -7.18
C TYR A 47 -4.98 2.05 -7.04
N PRO A 48 -5.77 2.80 -6.21
CA PRO A 48 -5.51 4.22 -6.00
C PRO A 48 -4.13 4.48 -5.38
N VAL A 49 -3.49 5.55 -5.84
CA VAL A 49 -2.21 6.01 -5.30
C VAL A 49 -2.37 7.48 -4.93
N VAL A 50 -2.01 7.84 -3.70
CA VAL A 50 -1.99 9.23 -3.24
C VAL A 50 -0.56 9.71 -3.08
N GLN A 51 -0.33 10.98 -3.39
CA GLN A 51 0.96 11.61 -3.15
C GLN A 51 1.03 12.16 -1.72
N ASP A 52 2.10 11.82 -1.03
CA ASP A 52 2.37 12.30 0.32
C ASP A 52 3.65 13.14 0.33
N ASN A 53 3.69 14.19 -0.52
CA ASN A 53 4.88 15.01 -0.73
C ASN A 53 5.38 15.68 0.54
N ASP A 54 4.51 15.94 1.52
CA ASP A 54 4.85 16.57 2.79
C ASP A 54 4.99 15.57 3.95
N PHE A 55 4.93 14.28 3.64
CA PHE A 55 5.08 13.19 4.61
C PHE A 55 4.04 13.20 5.74
N MET A 56 2.85 13.77 5.53
CA MET A 56 1.80 13.80 6.55
C MET A 56 1.25 12.41 6.85
N ILE A 57 0.95 11.62 5.79
CA ILE A 57 0.47 10.24 5.94
C ILE A 57 1.58 9.38 6.53
N TRP A 58 2.79 9.54 6.02
CA TRP A 58 3.99 8.86 6.49
C TRP A 58 4.13 9.00 8.01
N LYS A 59 4.02 10.25 8.51
CA LYS A 59 4.16 10.53 9.95
C LYS A 59 3.02 9.95 10.77
N ARG A 60 1.79 9.99 10.25
CA ARG A 60 0.62 9.45 10.95
C ARG A 60 0.70 7.94 11.15
N TYR A 61 1.33 7.22 10.22
CA TYR A 61 1.57 5.79 10.33
C TYR A 61 2.91 5.47 11.00
N ALA A 62 3.63 6.48 11.49
CA ALA A 62 4.93 6.33 12.13
C ALA A 62 5.95 5.59 11.27
N ASN A 63 5.88 5.78 9.96
CA ASN A 63 6.81 5.16 9.03
C ASN A 63 8.21 5.77 9.15
N ARG A 64 9.22 4.96 8.91
CA ARG A 64 10.63 5.37 8.95
C ARG A 64 11.41 4.94 7.73
N TYR A 65 10.95 3.93 7.01
CA TYR A 65 11.67 3.31 5.90
C TYR A 65 10.74 2.96 4.76
N TRP A 66 11.29 2.86 3.55
CA TRP A 66 10.62 2.35 2.35
C TRP A 66 11.11 0.93 2.05
N PRO A 67 10.32 0.04 1.47
CA PRO A 67 8.87 0.11 1.47
C PRO A 67 8.29 -0.24 2.83
N ALA A 68 7.04 0.13 3.05
CA ALA A 68 6.33 -0.24 4.27
C ALA A 68 4.86 -0.52 3.94
N ALA A 69 4.25 -1.41 4.70
CA ALA A 69 2.85 -1.79 4.54
C ALA A 69 2.14 -1.80 5.88
N ALA A 70 0.88 -1.39 5.89
CA ALA A 70 0.00 -1.50 7.05
C ALA A 70 -1.28 -2.19 6.61
N LEU A 71 -1.71 -3.20 7.36
CA LEU A 71 -2.99 -3.87 7.17
C LEU A 71 -3.98 -3.34 8.20
N VAL A 72 -5.09 -2.78 7.70
CA VAL A 72 -6.13 -2.16 8.52
C VAL A 72 -7.40 -2.99 8.39
N ASP A 73 -8.04 -3.31 9.51
CA ASP A 73 -9.26 -4.09 9.51
C ASP A 73 -10.49 -3.23 9.16
N LYS A 74 -11.65 -3.88 9.09
CA LYS A 74 -12.91 -3.21 8.72
C LYS A 74 -13.36 -2.16 9.74
N LYS A 75 -12.81 -2.21 10.95
CA LYS A 75 -13.12 -1.28 12.04
C LYS A 75 -12.14 -0.12 12.11
N GLY A 76 -11.13 -0.08 11.23
CA GLY A 76 -10.14 0.98 11.17
C GLY A 76 -8.92 0.76 12.07
N ASN A 77 -8.74 -0.44 12.62
CA ASN A 77 -7.61 -0.76 13.47
C ASN A 77 -6.45 -1.32 12.65
N ILE A 78 -5.24 -0.83 12.91
CA ILE A 78 -4.04 -1.41 12.30
C ILE A 78 -3.76 -2.75 12.96
N ARG A 79 -3.75 -3.82 12.16
CA ARG A 79 -3.57 -5.18 12.64
C ARG A 79 -2.18 -5.73 12.38
N TYR A 80 -1.46 -5.14 11.44
CA TYR A 80 -0.13 -5.59 11.05
C TYR A 80 0.62 -4.49 10.32
N THR A 81 1.91 -4.36 10.60
CA THR A 81 2.81 -3.47 9.84
C THR A 81 4.07 -4.24 9.48
N HIS A 82 4.60 -3.94 8.30
CA HIS A 82 5.84 -4.54 7.82
C HIS A 82 6.71 -3.48 7.16
N ILE A 83 8.00 -3.49 7.47
CA ILE A 83 8.99 -2.61 6.87
C ILE A 83 9.90 -3.44 5.97
N GLY A 84 10.13 -2.96 4.75
CA GLY A 84 10.97 -3.62 3.76
C GLY A 84 10.20 -4.60 2.90
N GLU A 85 10.92 -5.27 2.00
CA GLU A 85 10.37 -6.33 1.16
C GLU A 85 10.21 -7.63 1.95
N GLY A 86 9.27 -8.47 1.52
CA GLY A 86 9.07 -9.78 2.12
C GLY A 86 7.80 -9.89 2.94
N ALA A 87 7.68 -10.98 3.70
CA ALA A 87 6.51 -11.33 4.51
C ALA A 87 5.21 -11.43 3.72
N TYR A 88 5.29 -11.75 2.43
CA TYR A 88 4.11 -11.76 1.55
C TYR A 88 3.13 -12.86 1.88
N MET A 89 3.61 -14.05 2.25
CA MET A 89 2.73 -15.16 2.65
C MET A 89 1.95 -14.81 3.92
N GLU A 90 2.62 -14.26 4.91
CA GLU A 90 2.01 -13.84 6.18
C GLU A 90 0.99 -12.74 5.95
N MET A 91 1.32 -11.76 5.10
CA MET A 91 0.40 -10.68 4.77
C MET A 91 -0.84 -11.20 4.04
N GLU A 92 -0.67 -12.10 3.07
CA GLU A 92 -1.82 -12.63 2.33
C GLU A 92 -2.72 -13.47 3.24
N GLN A 93 -2.15 -14.27 4.13
CA GLN A 93 -2.93 -15.02 5.11
C GLN A 93 -3.75 -14.09 5.99
N LEU A 94 -3.15 -13.00 6.46
CA LEU A 94 -3.85 -12.04 7.30
C LEU A 94 -4.92 -11.27 6.52
N ILE A 95 -4.68 -10.94 5.26
CA ILE A 95 -5.69 -10.35 4.39
C ILE A 95 -6.93 -11.24 4.34
N ARG A 96 -6.75 -12.54 4.12
CA ARG A 96 -7.87 -13.49 4.10
C ARG A 96 -8.59 -13.54 5.43
N GLN A 97 -7.85 -13.54 6.54
CA GLN A 97 -8.43 -13.55 7.88
C GLN A 97 -9.25 -12.28 8.12
N LEU A 98 -8.70 -11.11 7.79
CA LEU A 98 -9.38 -9.84 8.01
C LEU A 98 -10.62 -9.69 7.12
N LEU A 99 -10.59 -10.23 5.90
CA LEU A 99 -11.77 -10.25 5.02
C LEU A 99 -12.90 -11.11 5.59
N ALA A 100 -12.56 -12.16 6.35
CA ALA A 100 -13.53 -13.04 6.98
C ALA A 100 -14.11 -12.48 8.29
N GLU A 101 -13.49 -11.47 8.87
CA GLU A 101 -13.98 -10.82 10.10
C GLU A 101 -15.20 -9.92 9.78
N PRO A 102 -16.17 -9.82 10.73
CA PRO A 102 -17.34 -8.96 10.54
C PRO A 102 -17.07 -7.46 10.47
#